data_b6b2895fecfc839917cb770a27ee1ce0
#
_entry.id   b6b2895fecfc839917cb770a27ee1ce0
#
_cell.length_a   1.000
_cell.length_b   1.000
_cell.length_c   1.000
_cell.angle_alpha   90.00
_cell.angle_beta   90.00
_cell.angle_gamma   90.00
#
_symmetry.space_group_name_H-M   'P 1'
#
loop_
_entity.id
_entity.type
_entity.pdbx_description
1 polymer ?
#
loop_
_entity_poly.entity_id
_entity_poly.type
_entity_poly.pdbx_seq_one_letter_code
_entity_poly.pdbx_strand_id
1 'polypeptide(L)'
;MQLKIYNSLSAEKEIFTPINGNKVGMYVCGPTVYSNVHLGNVRTFMNFDFIYRSLKHLGYDVRYVRNITDAGHLTDDGDVNNDRFVKQSRLEKLEPMEIVQKYTVDFHKVLEKFNLLPPTIEPTATGHIIEQIELTKDLIEKGLAYESNGSVYFDVRAYNEKGGNYGELSKRNIDELFANTRDLEGQNEKKNPQDFALWKKASPEHIMKWISPWGEGFPGWHLECTAMSTKYLGEQFDIHGGGMDLKFPHHECEIAQGKGCNGISPVKYWMHANMLTMNGQRMSKSTGNYILPHQLISGENDFFEKPFHPTV
;
A
#
# COMPACT_ATOMS: atom_id res chain seq x y z
N MET A 1 -17.53 27.30 8.41
CA MET A 1 -16.51 26.62 9.27
C MET A 1 -15.45 26.09 8.33
N GLN A 2 -14.15 26.33 8.60
CA GLN A 2 -13.09 25.77 7.75
C GLN A 2 -12.78 24.33 8.19
N LEU A 3 -12.75 23.40 7.23
CA LEU A 3 -12.34 22.03 7.47
C LEU A 3 -10.85 22.00 7.84
N LYS A 4 -10.50 21.32 8.92
CA LYS A 4 -9.12 21.04 9.29
C LYS A 4 -8.91 19.53 9.32
N ILE A 5 -7.80 19.07 8.75
CA ILE A 5 -7.40 17.66 8.74
C ILE A 5 -6.01 17.50 9.36
N TYR A 6 -5.75 16.37 9.98
CA TYR A 6 -4.42 16.04 10.48
C TYR A 6 -3.58 15.48 9.35
N ASN A 7 -2.45 16.13 9.07
CA ASN A 7 -1.49 15.68 8.06
C ASN A 7 -0.33 14.96 8.76
N SER A 8 -0.15 13.68 8.45
CA SER A 8 0.93 12.87 9.05
C SER A 8 2.32 13.31 8.63
N LEU A 9 2.45 14.05 7.51
CA LEU A 9 3.74 14.56 7.04
C LEU A 9 4.22 15.70 7.91
N SER A 10 3.38 16.70 8.19
CA SER A 10 3.69 17.80 9.10
C SER A 10 3.51 17.45 10.56
N ALA A 11 2.75 16.39 10.87
CA ALA A 11 2.29 16.00 12.20
C ALA A 11 1.39 17.08 12.89
N GLU A 12 0.66 17.86 12.08
CA GLU A 12 -0.19 18.95 12.53
C GLU A 12 -1.59 18.91 11.90
N LYS A 13 -2.54 19.62 12.52
CA LYS A 13 -3.86 19.91 11.92
C LYS A 13 -3.78 21.12 11.02
N GLU A 14 -3.97 20.92 9.73
CA GLU A 14 -3.91 21.96 8.72
C GLU A 14 -5.31 22.29 8.18
N ILE A 15 -5.49 23.51 7.68
CA ILE A 15 -6.68 23.90 6.94
C ILE A 15 -6.68 23.11 5.63
N PHE A 16 -7.76 22.38 5.37
CA PHE A 16 -7.90 21.63 4.12
C PHE A 16 -8.18 22.59 2.97
N THR A 17 -7.27 22.60 2.00
CA THR A 17 -7.39 23.38 0.77
C THR A 17 -7.05 22.46 -0.39
N PRO A 18 -8.04 22.03 -1.20
CA PRO A 18 -7.79 21.21 -2.38
C PRO A 18 -6.89 21.90 -3.39
N ILE A 19 -6.16 21.11 -4.18
CA ILE A 19 -5.28 21.59 -5.24
C ILE A 19 -6.11 22.20 -6.37
N ASN A 20 -7.26 21.60 -6.70
CA ASN A 20 -8.08 21.95 -7.85
C ASN A 20 -9.50 22.45 -7.46
N GLY A 21 -9.59 23.54 -6.72
CA GLY A 21 -10.88 24.16 -6.36
C GLY A 21 -11.73 23.28 -5.46
N ASN A 22 -12.89 22.79 -5.94
CA ASN A 22 -13.73 21.85 -5.19
C ASN A 22 -13.50 20.38 -5.56
N LYS A 23 -12.60 20.08 -6.49
CA LYS A 23 -12.25 18.71 -6.87
C LYS A 23 -11.14 18.18 -5.95
N VAL A 24 -11.36 17.01 -5.39
CA VAL A 24 -10.46 16.36 -4.46
C VAL A 24 -10.02 15.01 -5.00
N GLY A 25 -8.73 14.83 -5.21
CA GLY A 25 -8.14 13.53 -5.48
C GLY A 25 -7.82 12.80 -4.17
N MET A 26 -8.40 11.62 -3.97
CA MET A 26 -8.15 10.79 -2.78
C MET A 26 -7.73 9.39 -3.20
N TYR A 27 -6.55 8.95 -2.75
CA TYR A 27 -6.08 7.59 -2.91
C TYR A 27 -5.98 6.89 -1.56
N VAL A 28 -6.46 5.66 -1.46
CA VAL A 28 -6.33 4.84 -0.25
C VAL A 28 -5.75 3.49 -0.63
N CYS A 29 -4.65 3.10 0.03
CA CYS A 29 -4.10 1.76 -0.16
C CYS A 29 -5.12 0.69 0.19
N GLY A 30 -5.39 -0.17 -0.78
CA GLY A 30 -6.35 -1.26 -0.68
C GLY A 30 -5.75 -2.52 -0.05
N PRO A 31 -6.50 -3.62 -0.04
CA PRO A 31 -6.05 -4.87 0.53
C PRO A 31 -5.13 -5.63 -0.43
N THR A 32 -4.25 -6.45 0.16
CA THR A 32 -3.60 -7.56 -0.56
C THR A 32 -4.52 -8.78 -0.46
N VAL A 33 -5.06 -9.21 -1.61
CA VAL A 33 -6.18 -10.17 -1.67
C VAL A 33 -5.72 -11.63 -1.73
N TYR A 34 -4.81 -12.03 -0.85
CA TYR A 34 -4.42 -13.44 -0.68
C TYR A 34 -5.19 -14.15 0.45
N SER A 35 -5.94 -13.42 1.27
CA SER A 35 -6.73 -13.96 2.40
C SER A 35 -7.78 -12.96 2.87
N ASN A 36 -8.78 -13.43 3.66
CA ASN A 36 -9.82 -12.55 4.22
C ASN A 36 -9.24 -11.36 4.98
N VAL A 37 -9.90 -10.21 4.89
CA VAL A 37 -9.58 -9.05 5.73
C VAL A 37 -10.02 -9.30 7.18
N HIS A 38 -9.31 -8.71 8.15
CA HIS A 38 -9.71 -8.72 9.55
C HIS A 38 -10.29 -7.36 9.97
N LEU A 39 -10.88 -7.26 11.16
CA LEU A 39 -11.51 -6.03 11.65
C LEU A 39 -10.55 -4.81 11.64
N GLY A 40 -9.25 -5.03 11.87
CA GLY A 40 -8.25 -3.96 11.78
C GLY A 40 -8.16 -3.35 10.39
N ASN A 41 -8.25 -4.17 9.33
CA ASN A 41 -8.31 -3.66 7.96
C ASN A 41 -9.62 -2.92 7.69
N VAL A 42 -10.76 -3.49 8.11
CA VAL A 42 -12.08 -2.86 7.94
C VAL A 42 -12.12 -1.50 8.62
N ARG A 43 -11.56 -1.36 9.83
CA ARG A 43 -11.46 -0.07 10.51
C ARG A 43 -10.75 0.99 9.67
N THR A 44 -9.68 0.63 8.99
CA THR A 44 -8.98 1.56 8.08
C THR A 44 -9.93 2.05 6.99
N PHE A 45 -10.61 1.14 6.29
CA PHE A 45 -11.54 1.50 5.23
C PHE A 45 -12.75 2.29 5.74
N MET A 46 -13.28 1.99 6.93
CA MET A 46 -14.34 2.76 7.57
C MET A 46 -13.92 4.22 7.84
N ASN A 47 -12.69 4.44 8.33
CA ASN A 47 -12.19 5.80 8.55
C ASN A 47 -12.12 6.60 7.25
N PHE A 48 -11.66 6.00 6.15
CA PHE A 48 -11.59 6.67 4.86
C PHE A 48 -12.96 6.81 4.19
N ASP A 49 -13.89 5.91 4.40
CA ASP A 49 -15.29 6.10 3.98
C ASP A 49 -15.94 7.28 4.72
N PHE A 50 -15.67 7.42 6.01
CA PHE A 50 -16.14 8.59 6.78
C PHE A 50 -15.56 9.90 6.23
N ILE A 51 -14.27 9.94 5.89
CA ILE A 51 -13.63 11.10 5.27
C ILE A 51 -14.26 11.38 3.90
N TYR A 52 -14.43 10.35 3.07
CA TYR A 52 -15.06 10.46 1.76
C TYR A 52 -16.46 11.03 1.83
N ARG A 53 -17.32 10.47 2.70
CA ARG A 53 -18.69 10.98 2.93
C ARG A 53 -18.69 12.41 3.46
N SER A 54 -17.79 12.74 4.38
CA SER A 54 -17.68 14.09 4.94
C SER A 54 -17.29 15.12 3.88
N LEU A 55 -16.33 14.82 3.03
CA LEU A 55 -15.93 15.69 1.92
C LEU A 55 -17.09 15.89 0.95
N LYS A 56 -17.80 14.83 0.56
CA LYS A 56 -18.99 14.93 -0.30
C LYS A 56 -20.10 15.77 0.36
N HIS A 57 -20.34 15.59 1.65
CA HIS A 57 -21.32 16.37 2.41
C HIS A 57 -20.97 17.87 2.43
N LEU A 58 -19.70 18.20 2.47
CA LEU A 58 -19.19 19.58 2.42
C LEU A 58 -19.19 20.17 0.99
N GLY A 59 -19.65 19.44 -0.01
CA GLY A 59 -19.78 19.92 -1.39
C GLY A 59 -18.55 19.70 -2.28
N TYR A 60 -17.56 18.93 -1.82
CA TYR A 60 -16.43 18.57 -2.67
C TYR A 60 -16.79 17.47 -3.67
N ASP A 61 -16.27 17.59 -4.89
CA ASP A 61 -16.30 16.55 -5.92
C ASP A 61 -15.08 15.62 -5.73
N VAL A 62 -15.28 14.46 -5.13
CA VAL A 62 -14.18 13.58 -4.71
C VAL A 62 -14.02 12.44 -5.71
N ARG A 63 -12.84 12.37 -6.33
CA ARG A 63 -12.38 11.20 -7.08
C ARG A 63 -11.63 10.28 -6.14
N TYR A 64 -12.31 9.24 -5.66
CA TYR A 64 -11.76 8.26 -4.74
C TYR A 64 -11.21 7.05 -5.50
N VAL A 65 -9.92 6.79 -5.36
CA VAL A 65 -9.21 5.63 -5.91
C VAL A 65 -8.77 4.73 -4.75
N ARG A 66 -9.04 3.44 -4.86
CA ARG A 66 -8.55 2.40 -3.94
C ARG A 66 -8.09 1.23 -4.76
N ASN A 67 -6.84 0.80 -4.58
CA ASN A 67 -6.31 -0.32 -5.34
C ASN A 67 -6.68 -1.68 -4.76
N ILE A 68 -6.49 -2.71 -5.58
CA ILE A 68 -6.38 -4.11 -5.16
C ILE A 68 -4.95 -4.56 -5.46
N THR A 69 -4.20 -4.97 -4.44
CA THR A 69 -2.92 -5.63 -4.62
C THR A 69 -3.15 -7.10 -4.87
N ASP A 70 -3.03 -7.49 -6.13
CA ASP A 70 -3.34 -8.81 -6.68
C ASP A 70 -2.11 -9.52 -7.28
N ALA A 71 -0.91 -9.00 -7.07
CA ALA A 71 0.37 -9.55 -7.55
C ALA A 71 1.43 -9.57 -6.45
N GLY A 72 2.42 -10.41 -6.66
CA GLY A 72 3.74 -10.52 -6.05
C GLY A 72 3.99 -9.76 -4.74
N HIS A 73 3.55 -10.31 -3.61
CA HIS A 73 3.85 -9.71 -2.31
C HIS A 73 4.79 -10.62 -1.53
N LEU A 74 6.08 -10.35 -1.65
CA LEU A 74 7.09 -11.01 -0.82
C LEU A 74 7.00 -10.49 0.61
N THR A 75 7.04 -11.40 1.58
CA THR A 75 7.08 -11.05 3.00
C THR A 75 8.41 -10.46 3.43
N ASP A 76 9.47 -10.85 2.71
CA ASP A 76 10.83 -10.37 2.88
C ASP A 76 11.51 -10.33 1.50
N ASP A 77 12.41 -9.38 1.28
CA ASP A 77 13.08 -9.14 -0.01
C ASP A 77 13.93 -10.33 -0.54
N GLY A 78 14.00 -11.44 0.17
CA GLY A 78 14.98 -12.49 -0.06
C GLY A 78 14.48 -13.84 -0.58
N ASP A 79 13.22 -14.23 -0.37
CA ASP A 79 12.78 -15.59 -0.73
C ASP A 79 11.53 -15.58 -1.61
N VAL A 80 11.72 -15.95 -2.89
CA VAL A 80 10.68 -16.11 -3.89
C VAL A 80 9.63 -17.19 -3.47
N ASN A 81 10.02 -18.13 -2.60
CA ASN A 81 9.09 -19.13 -2.06
C ASN A 81 8.10 -18.55 -1.02
N ASN A 82 8.32 -17.31 -0.59
CA ASN A 82 7.47 -16.60 0.37
C ASN A 82 6.41 -15.70 -0.28
N ASP A 83 6.16 -15.80 -1.59
CA ASP A 83 5.01 -15.14 -2.21
C ASP A 83 3.72 -15.64 -1.54
N ARG A 84 2.97 -14.72 -0.95
CA ARG A 84 1.75 -15.01 -0.19
C ARG A 84 0.66 -15.60 -1.06
N PHE A 85 0.56 -15.19 -2.33
CA PHE A 85 -0.41 -15.74 -3.28
C PHE A 85 -0.06 -17.18 -3.64
N VAL A 86 1.20 -17.45 -3.95
CA VAL A 86 1.68 -18.80 -4.27
C VAL A 86 1.52 -19.73 -3.07
N LYS A 87 1.85 -19.26 -1.87
CA LYS A 87 1.67 -20.04 -0.64
C LYS A 87 0.20 -20.36 -0.37
N GLN A 88 -0.69 -19.38 -0.50
CA GLN A 88 -2.13 -19.57 -0.30
C GLN A 88 -2.74 -20.47 -1.39
N SER A 89 -2.31 -20.29 -2.65
CA SER A 89 -2.68 -21.13 -3.77
C SER A 89 -2.36 -22.61 -3.52
N ARG A 90 -1.16 -22.90 -3.04
CA ARG A 90 -0.76 -24.27 -2.67
C ARG A 90 -1.60 -24.84 -1.51
N LEU A 91 -1.88 -24.01 -0.49
CA LEU A 91 -2.70 -24.42 0.66
C LEU A 91 -4.14 -24.75 0.26
N GLU A 92 -4.72 -23.94 -0.62
CA GLU A 92 -6.11 -24.10 -1.06
C GLU A 92 -6.26 -24.96 -2.33
N LYS A 93 -5.15 -25.36 -2.96
CA LYS A 93 -5.10 -26.10 -4.25
C LYS A 93 -5.84 -25.36 -5.37
N LEU A 94 -5.68 -24.04 -5.43
CA LEU A 94 -6.26 -23.13 -6.42
C LEU A 94 -5.16 -22.41 -7.18
N GLU A 95 -5.44 -21.93 -8.38
CA GLU A 95 -4.56 -21.04 -9.11
C GLU A 95 -4.47 -19.67 -8.43
N PRO A 96 -3.34 -18.93 -8.49
CA PRO A 96 -3.21 -17.62 -7.87
C PRO A 96 -4.33 -16.64 -8.20
N MET A 97 -4.79 -16.60 -9.45
CA MET A 97 -5.89 -15.72 -9.87
C MET A 97 -7.26 -16.16 -9.35
N GLU A 98 -7.46 -17.43 -9.02
CA GLU A 98 -8.66 -17.90 -8.30
C GLU A 98 -8.64 -17.40 -6.84
N ILE A 99 -7.47 -17.40 -6.20
CA ILE A 99 -7.27 -16.82 -4.86
C ILE A 99 -7.61 -15.33 -4.90
N VAL A 100 -7.05 -14.58 -5.86
CA VAL A 100 -7.34 -13.16 -6.08
C VAL A 100 -8.84 -12.93 -6.21
N GLN A 101 -9.51 -13.65 -7.11
CA GLN A 101 -10.95 -13.52 -7.35
C GLN A 101 -11.77 -13.82 -6.09
N LYS A 102 -11.47 -14.92 -5.40
CA LYS A 102 -12.15 -15.34 -4.18
C LYS A 102 -12.11 -14.26 -3.10
N TYR A 103 -10.91 -13.77 -2.78
CA TYR A 103 -10.74 -12.82 -1.68
C TYR A 103 -11.09 -11.38 -2.05
N THR A 104 -11.05 -11.01 -3.33
CA THR A 104 -11.58 -9.72 -3.80
C THR A 104 -13.10 -9.68 -3.64
N VAL A 105 -13.81 -10.74 -4.06
CA VAL A 105 -15.26 -10.83 -3.87
C VAL A 105 -15.65 -10.84 -2.39
N ASP A 106 -14.91 -11.57 -1.56
CA ASP A 106 -15.14 -11.59 -0.10
C ASP A 106 -14.93 -10.19 0.50
N PHE A 107 -13.86 -9.51 0.12
CA PHE A 107 -13.58 -8.14 0.55
C PHE A 107 -14.73 -7.18 0.23
N HIS A 108 -15.23 -7.19 -1.00
CA HIS A 108 -16.36 -6.33 -1.39
C HIS A 108 -17.62 -6.64 -0.56
N LYS A 109 -17.96 -7.93 -0.36
CA LYS A 109 -19.08 -8.33 0.49
C LYS A 109 -18.93 -7.87 1.94
N VAL A 110 -17.72 -7.90 2.48
CA VAL A 110 -17.43 -7.39 3.82
C VAL A 110 -17.68 -5.88 3.86
N LEU A 111 -17.16 -5.11 2.92
CA LEU A 111 -17.35 -3.66 2.91
C LEU A 111 -18.83 -3.27 2.75
N GLU A 112 -19.59 -3.99 1.91
CA GLU A 112 -21.02 -3.80 1.76
C GLU A 112 -21.78 -4.02 3.09
N LYS A 113 -21.46 -5.09 3.83
CA LYS A 113 -22.05 -5.35 5.15
C LYS A 113 -21.78 -4.24 6.16
N PHE A 114 -20.64 -3.57 6.06
CA PHE A 114 -20.29 -2.40 6.87
C PHE A 114 -20.80 -1.07 6.28
N ASN A 115 -21.62 -1.12 5.21
CA ASN A 115 -22.20 0.05 4.54
C ASN A 115 -21.17 1.06 4.04
N LEU A 116 -20.00 0.59 3.60
CA LEU A 116 -18.97 1.43 3.01
C LEU A 116 -19.26 1.69 1.53
N LEU A 117 -19.08 2.94 1.11
CA LEU A 117 -19.23 3.33 -0.29
C LEU A 117 -18.10 2.75 -1.15
N PRO A 118 -18.41 2.31 -2.39
CA PRO A 118 -17.37 1.92 -3.32
C PRO A 118 -16.52 3.13 -3.71
N PRO A 119 -15.24 2.90 -4.09
CA PRO A 119 -14.42 3.95 -4.68
C PRO A 119 -14.95 4.33 -6.08
N THR A 120 -14.53 5.48 -6.61
CA THR A 120 -14.81 5.88 -7.98
C THR A 120 -14.14 4.96 -8.98
N ILE A 121 -12.92 4.50 -8.62
CA ILE A 121 -12.09 3.58 -9.41
C ILE A 121 -11.37 2.62 -8.45
N GLU A 122 -11.32 1.35 -8.81
CA GLU A 122 -10.60 0.31 -8.06
C GLU A 122 -9.61 -0.44 -8.98
N PRO A 123 -8.42 0.14 -9.24
CA PRO A 123 -7.42 -0.45 -10.10
C PRO A 123 -6.73 -1.65 -9.43
N THR A 124 -6.25 -2.60 -10.24
CA THR A 124 -5.45 -3.73 -9.78
C THR A 124 -3.98 -3.56 -10.13
N ALA A 125 -3.07 -4.11 -9.34
CA ALA A 125 -1.64 -4.07 -9.61
C ALA A 125 -1.31 -4.80 -10.93
N THR A 126 -1.93 -5.98 -11.17
CA THR A 126 -1.73 -6.74 -12.42
C THR A 126 -2.22 -6.00 -13.65
N GLY A 127 -3.27 -5.19 -13.53
CA GLY A 127 -3.79 -4.35 -14.60
C GLY A 127 -2.90 -3.15 -14.97
N HIS A 128 -1.82 -2.91 -14.19
CA HIS A 128 -0.96 -1.72 -14.32
C HIS A 128 0.53 -2.05 -14.41
N ILE A 129 0.87 -3.24 -14.91
CA ILE A 129 2.26 -3.67 -15.08
C ILE A 129 3.04 -2.74 -16.02
N ILE A 130 2.40 -2.25 -17.08
CA ILE A 130 3.04 -1.35 -18.04
C ILE A 130 3.44 -0.03 -17.35
N GLU A 131 2.54 0.56 -16.61
CA GLU A 131 2.79 1.82 -15.87
C GLU A 131 3.90 1.65 -14.83
N GLN A 132 3.96 0.50 -14.17
CA GLN A 132 5.00 0.19 -13.19
C GLN A 132 6.37 0.01 -13.86
N ILE A 133 6.42 -0.62 -15.04
CA ILE A 133 7.65 -0.75 -15.82
C ILE A 133 8.13 0.64 -16.28
N GLU A 134 7.23 1.48 -16.82
CA GLU A 134 7.60 2.81 -17.30
C GLU A 134 8.09 3.72 -16.16
N LEU A 135 7.44 3.68 -15.00
CA LEU A 135 7.88 4.40 -13.80
C LEU A 135 9.29 3.94 -13.35
N THR A 136 9.56 2.64 -13.41
CA THR A 136 10.87 2.08 -13.08
C THR A 136 11.94 2.55 -14.06
N LYS A 137 11.65 2.59 -15.37
CA LYS A 137 12.57 3.15 -16.38
C LYS A 137 12.90 4.61 -16.11
N ASP A 138 11.89 5.43 -15.83
CA ASP A 138 12.08 6.84 -15.53
C ASP A 138 13.01 7.05 -14.32
N LEU A 139 12.84 6.25 -13.26
CA LEU A 139 13.73 6.29 -12.10
C LEU A 139 15.16 5.85 -12.41
N ILE A 140 15.35 4.87 -13.30
CA ILE A 140 16.71 4.47 -13.77
C ILE A 140 17.34 5.59 -14.58
N GLU A 141 16.61 6.18 -15.55
CA GLU A 141 17.12 7.29 -16.38
C GLU A 141 17.52 8.49 -15.53
N LYS A 142 16.81 8.77 -14.45
CA LYS A 142 17.14 9.83 -13.48
C LYS A 142 18.26 9.47 -12.51
N GLY A 143 18.80 8.23 -12.60
CA GLY A 143 19.85 7.74 -11.73
C GLY A 143 19.42 7.64 -10.27
N LEU A 144 18.15 7.26 -10.05
CA LEU A 144 17.55 7.00 -8.74
C LEU A 144 17.23 5.51 -8.54
N ALA A 145 17.47 4.70 -9.56
CA ALA A 145 17.34 3.25 -9.49
C ALA A 145 18.47 2.58 -10.27
N TYR A 146 18.71 1.32 -9.97
CA TYR A 146 19.74 0.51 -10.62
C TYR A 146 19.29 -0.94 -10.77
N GLU A 147 19.80 -1.59 -11.83
CA GLU A 147 19.63 -3.01 -12.05
C GLU A 147 20.71 -3.82 -11.30
N SER A 148 20.32 -4.93 -10.72
CA SER A 148 21.19 -5.93 -10.12
C SER A 148 20.61 -7.33 -10.33
N ASN A 149 21.35 -8.20 -11.05
CA ASN A 149 20.97 -9.60 -11.33
C ASN A 149 19.56 -9.79 -11.95
N GLY A 150 19.07 -8.82 -12.74
CA GLY A 150 17.74 -8.85 -13.35
C GLY A 150 16.60 -8.37 -12.42
N SER A 151 16.95 -7.90 -11.23
CA SER A 151 16.07 -7.12 -10.35
C SER A 151 16.41 -5.63 -10.45
N VAL A 152 15.47 -4.74 -10.13
CA VAL A 152 15.70 -3.28 -10.09
C VAL A 152 15.38 -2.76 -8.70
N TYR A 153 16.28 -1.95 -8.16
CA TYR A 153 16.16 -1.37 -6.84
C TYR A 153 16.20 0.15 -6.89
N PHE A 154 15.40 0.80 -6.07
CA PHE A 154 15.50 2.23 -5.81
C PHE A 154 16.73 2.50 -4.95
N ASP A 155 17.56 3.47 -5.35
CA ASP A 155 18.79 3.89 -4.66
C ASP A 155 18.46 5.01 -3.67
N VAL A 156 18.23 4.66 -2.42
CA VAL A 156 17.86 5.61 -1.36
C VAL A 156 18.98 6.61 -1.09
N ARG A 157 20.25 6.20 -1.23
CA ARG A 157 21.39 7.09 -1.04
C ARG A 157 21.46 8.13 -2.17
N ALA A 158 21.38 7.69 -3.43
CA ALA A 158 21.37 8.59 -4.58
C ALA A 158 20.19 9.58 -4.53
N TYR A 159 19.03 9.14 -4.07
CA TYR A 159 17.87 10.02 -3.85
C TYR A 159 18.18 11.14 -2.85
N ASN A 160 18.80 10.82 -1.71
CA ASN A 160 19.16 11.83 -0.71
C ASN A 160 20.27 12.76 -1.17
N GLU A 161 21.29 12.24 -1.86
CA GLU A 161 22.38 13.05 -2.45
C GLU A 161 21.88 14.06 -3.48
N LYS A 162 20.76 13.74 -4.16
CA LYS A 162 20.06 14.64 -5.10
C LYS A 162 19.04 15.56 -4.45
N GLY A 163 19.06 15.68 -3.12
CA GLY A 163 18.20 16.60 -2.35
C GLY A 163 16.87 15.98 -1.88
N GLY A 164 16.69 14.68 -2.01
CA GLY A 164 15.61 13.96 -1.38
C GLY A 164 15.77 13.87 0.14
N ASN A 165 14.72 13.44 0.82
CA ASN A 165 14.73 13.24 2.26
C ASN A 165 13.94 11.98 2.62
N TYR A 166 14.58 10.80 2.41
CA TYR A 166 13.96 9.54 2.78
C TYR A 166 13.86 9.43 4.30
N GLY A 167 12.66 9.23 4.82
CA GLY A 167 12.37 9.28 6.26
C GLY A 167 11.56 10.52 6.67
N GLU A 168 11.22 11.42 5.72
CA GLU A 168 10.49 12.65 6.03
C GLU A 168 9.08 12.43 6.59
N LEU A 169 8.38 11.39 6.15
CA LEU A 169 7.05 11.03 6.65
C LEU A 169 7.13 10.30 7.98
N SER A 170 7.99 9.31 8.08
CA SER A 170 8.15 8.46 9.27
C SER A 170 8.88 9.15 10.41
N LYS A 171 9.61 10.24 10.13
CA LYS A 171 10.51 10.95 11.04
C LYS A 171 11.68 10.07 11.52
N ARG A 172 12.06 9.08 10.69
CA ARG A 172 13.18 8.19 10.98
C ARG A 172 14.49 8.80 10.49
N ASN A 173 15.52 8.68 11.29
CA ASN A 173 16.88 9.04 10.88
C ASN A 173 17.45 7.92 10.01
N ILE A 174 17.85 8.25 8.79
CA ILE A 174 18.42 7.31 7.83
C ILE A 174 19.73 6.71 8.33
N ASP A 175 20.59 7.49 8.95
CA ASP A 175 21.88 7.00 9.46
C ASP A 175 21.68 5.94 10.54
N GLU A 176 20.66 6.09 11.38
CA GLU A 176 20.27 5.06 12.35
C GLU A 176 19.69 3.80 11.68
N LEU A 177 18.97 3.97 10.56
CA LEU A 177 18.46 2.86 9.77
C LEU A 177 19.61 2.09 9.12
N PHE A 178 20.62 2.77 8.57
CA PHE A 178 21.82 2.13 8.02
C PHE A 178 22.64 1.40 9.09
N ALA A 179 22.75 1.97 10.30
CA ALA A 179 23.51 1.39 11.40
C ALA A 179 22.86 0.14 12.04
N ASN A 180 21.54 0.04 11.98
CA ASN A 180 20.75 -1.02 12.64
C ASN A 180 20.31 -2.15 11.71
N THR A 181 20.78 -2.19 10.47
CA THR A 181 20.39 -3.25 9.52
C THR A 181 21.13 -4.54 9.86
N ARG A 182 20.36 -5.61 10.15
CA ARG A 182 20.88 -6.97 10.26
C ARG A 182 21.16 -7.51 8.85
N ASP A 183 22.21 -8.33 8.71
CA ASP A 183 22.46 -9.11 7.49
C ASP A 183 21.30 -10.09 7.27
N LEU A 184 20.37 -9.74 6.38
CA LEU A 184 19.30 -10.62 5.94
C LEU A 184 19.71 -11.29 4.62
N GLU A 185 19.31 -12.54 4.44
CA GLU A 185 19.50 -13.25 3.17
C GLU A 185 18.84 -12.45 2.02
N GLY A 186 19.56 -12.27 0.90
CA GLY A 186 19.12 -11.48 -0.26
C GLY A 186 19.65 -10.04 -0.32
N GLN A 187 20.40 -9.58 0.67
CA GLN A 187 21.05 -8.25 0.65
C GLN A 187 22.22 -8.15 -0.34
N ASN A 188 22.75 -9.27 -0.83
CA ASN A 188 23.87 -9.29 -1.77
C ASN A 188 23.57 -8.64 -3.13
N GLU A 189 22.30 -8.40 -3.45
CA GLU A 189 21.87 -7.71 -4.69
C GLU A 189 21.73 -6.21 -4.52
N LYS A 190 21.58 -5.71 -3.29
CA LYS A 190 21.39 -4.30 -2.99
C LYS A 190 22.70 -3.57 -2.75
N LYS A 191 22.83 -2.33 -3.24
CA LYS A 191 23.99 -1.47 -2.93
C LYS A 191 23.96 -1.03 -1.46
N ASN A 192 22.76 -0.77 -0.94
CA ASN A 192 22.55 -0.36 0.45
C ASN A 192 21.36 -1.12 1.05
N PRO A 193 21.39 -1.45 2.35
CA PRO A 193 20.31 -2.18 3.01
C PRO A 193 18.93 -1.52 2.92
N GLN A 194 18.89 -0.19 2.80
CA GLN A 194 17.66 0.59 2.73
C GLN A 194 17.06 0.69 1.32
N ASP A 195 17.82 0.27 0.30
CA ASP A 195 17.30 0.23 -1.06
C ASP A 195 16.12 -0.75 -1.13
N PHE A 196 15.11 -0.41 -1.89
CA PHE A 196 13.91 -1.24 -1.98
C PHE A 196 13.60 -1.63 -3.43
N ALA A 197 12.99 -2.80 -3.58
CA ALA A 197 12.70 -3.35 -4.91
C ALA A 197 11.64 -2.54 -5.64
N LEU A 198 11.92 -2.22 -6.91
CA LEU A 198 10.97 -1.71 -7.91
C LEU A 198 10.51 -2.84 -8.82
N TRP A 199 11.43 -3.73 -9.19
CA TRP A 199 11.18 -4.92 -9.98
C TRP A 199 12.01 -6.07 -9.44
N LYS A 200 11.39 -7.23 -9.22
CA LYS A 200 12.09 -8.43 -8.76
C LYS A 200 12.13 -9.46 -9.88
N LYS A 201 13.32 -10.02 -10.11
CA LYS A 201 13.49 -11.18 -11.01
C LYS A 201 12.67 -12.34 -10.48
N ALA A 202 11.89 -12.97 -11.34
CA ALA A 202 11.14 -14.18 -11.03
C ALA A 202 12.04 -15.43 -11.11
N SER A 203 11.82 -16.38 -10.19
CA SER A 203 12.36 -17.73 -10.36
C SER A 203 11.55 -18.49 -11.43
N PRO A 204 12.06 -19.60 -11.96
CA PRO A 204 11.30 -20.41 -12.91
C PRO A 204 9.94 -20.89 -12.38
N GLU A 205 9.85 -21.12 -11.07
CA GLU A 205 8.68 -21.63 -10.37
C GLU A 205 7.66 -20.52 -10.02
N HIS A 206 8.03 -19.24 -10.20
CA HIS A 206 7.15 -18.13 -9.93
C HIS A 206 6.05 -18.05 -10.98
N ILE A 207 4.78 -18.14 -10.54
CA ILE A 207 3.64 -18.23 -11.46
C ILE A 207 3.26 -16.85 -11.98
N MET A 208 3.18 -15.85 -11.10
CA MET A 208 2.76 -14.48 -11.44
C MET A 208 3.97 -13.64 -11.84
N LYS A 209 4.36 -13.73 -13.10
CA LYS A 209 5.52 -13.00 -13.66
C LYS A 209 5.20 -12.43 -15.03
N TRP A 210 5.87 -11.35 -15.35
CA TRP A 210 5.71 -10.58 -16.59
C TRP A 210 7.04 -10.30 -17.24
N ILE A 211 7.01 -10.12 -18.56
CA ILE A 211 8.18 -9.73 -19.34
C ILE A 211 8.45 -8.25 -19.10
N SER A 212 9.70 -7.92 -18.82
CA SER A 212 10.19 -6.54 -18.66
C SER A 212 11.53 -6.36 -19.39
N PRO A 213 12.04 -5.11 -19.50
CA PRO A 213 13.38 -4.87 -20.05
C PRO A 213 14.51 -5.57 -19.28
N TRP A 214 14.28 -5.90 -18.01
CA TRP A 214 15.23 -6.56 -17.10
C TRP A 214 15.06 -8.09 -17.05
N GLY A 215 14.14 -8.62 -17.82
CA GLY A 215 13.78 -10.04 -17.86
C GLY A 215 12.43 -10.33 -17.23
N GLU A 216 12.13 -11.64 -17.08
CA GLU A 216 10.89 -12.08 -16.40
C GLU A 216 10.95 -11.75 -14.91
N GLY A 217 9.90 -11.10 -14.42
CA GLY A 217 9.83 -10.66 -13.03
C GLY A 217 8.45 -10.15 -12.62
N PHE A 218 8.39 -9.50 -11.50
CA PHE A 218 7.18 -8.92 -10.93
C PHE A 218 7.50 -7.60 -10.21
N PRO A 219 6.51 -6.69 -10.07
CA PRO A 219 6.73 -5.38 -9.45
C PRO A 219 6.99 -5.49 -7.95
N GLY A 220 7.77 -4.55 -7.43
CA GLY A 220 7.89 -4.31 -5.99
C GLY A 220 6.61 -3.71 -5.42
N TRP A 221 6.28 -4.08 -4.19
CA TRP A 221 5.03 -3.69 -3.52
C TRP A 221 4.79 -2.18 -3.46
N HIS A 222 5.83 -1.37 -3.31
CA HIS A 222 5.70 0.09 -3.15
C HIS A 222 5.44 0.81 -4.48
N LEU A 223 5.78 0.18 -5.60
CA LEU A 223 5.65 0.75 -6.94
C LEU A 223 4.20 0.81 -7.42
N GLU A 224 3.38 -0.15 -7.00
CA GLU A 224 1.99 -0.31 -7.42
C GLU A 224 1.16 0.95 -7.16
N CYS A 225 1.16 1.41 -5.89
CA CYS A 225 0.37 2.57 -5.47
C CYS A 225 0.85 3.86 -6.14
N THR A 226 2.16 4.05 -6.30
CA THR A 226 2.72 5.20 -7.02
C THR A 226 2.27 5.22 -8.47
N ALA A 227 2.37 4.10 -9.19
CA ALA A 227 1.95 4.01 -10.58
C ALA A 227 0.45 4.25 -10.76
N MET A 228 -0.38 3.60 -9.94
CA MET A 228 -1.84 3.73 -10.02
C MET A 228 -2.35 5.10 -9.58
N SER A 229 -1.79 5.67 -8.50
CA SER A 229 -2.20 7.01 -8.05
C SER A 229 -1.84 8.07 -9.08
N THR A 230 -0.64 8.03 -9.64
CA THR A 230 -0.21 8.96 -10.70
C THR A 230 -1.09 8.85 -11.93
N LYS A 231 -1.44 7.64 -12.37
CA LYS A 231 -2.31 7.41 -13.54
C LYS A 231 -3.69 8.02 -13.36
N TYR A 232 -4.30 7.87 -12.20
CA TYR A 232 -5.70 8.24 -12.00
C TYR A 232 -5.90 9.61 -11.36
N LEU A 233 -4.92 10.13 -10.61
CA LEU A 233 -5.03 11.39 -9.89
C LEU A 233 -4.01 12.44 -10.33
N GLY A 234 -3.02 12.06 -11.15
CA GLY A 234 -1.95 12.93 -11.62
C GLY A 234 -0.72 12.88 -10.72
N GLU A 235 0.29 13.67 -11.09
CA GLU A 235 1.59 13.72 -10.40
C GLU A 235 1.50 14.23 -8.97
N GLN A 236 0.49 15.04 -8.68
CA GLN A 236 0.17 15.52 -7.33
C GLN A 236 -1.33 15.50 -7.09
N PHE A 237 -1.75 14.96 -5.95
CA PHE A 237 -3.14 14.89 -5.54
C PHE A 237 -3.32 15.25 -4.06
N ASP A 238 -4.59 15.36 -3.61
CA ASP A 238 -4.89 15.96 -2.32
C ASP A 238 -4.61 15.03 -1.14
N ILE A 239 -5.21 13.85 -1.11
CA ILE A 239 -5.20 12.96 0.07
C ILE A 239 -4.68 11.58 -0.30
N HIS A 240 -3.68 11.12 0.44
CA HIS A 240 -3.27 9.72 0.43
C HIS A 240 -3.46 9.09 1.81
N GLY A 241 -4.09 7.92 1.85
CA GLY A 241 -4.48 7.27 3.08
C GLY A 241 -4.16 5.78 3.16
N GLY A 242 -4.01 5.31 4.39
CA GLY A 242 -3.81 3.90 4.70
C GLY A 242 -3.77 3.61 6.19
N GLY A 243 -3.44 2.39 6.56
CA GLY A 243 -3.15 2.04 7.95
C GLY A 243 -1.85 2.67 8.44
N MET A 244 -1.71 2.85 9.75
CA MET A 244 -0.49 3.39 10.35
C MET A 244 0.75 2.53 10.06
N ASP A 245 0.57 1.26 9.80
CA ASP A 245 1.62 0.32 9.40
C ASP A 245 2.18 0.59 8.02
N LEU A 246 1.41 1.23 7.13
CA LEU A 246 1.87 1.64 5.81
C LEU A 246 2.73 2.92 5.85
N LYS A 247 2.69 3.69 6.94
CA LYS A 247 3.47 4.92 7.07
C LYS A 247 4.95 4.70 6.77
N PHE A 248 5.50 3.58 7.24
CA PHE A 248 6.85 3.11 6.93
C PHE A 248 6.86 1.58 6.80
N PRO A 249 7.50 1.01 5.76
CA PRO A 249 8.23 1.71 4.69
C PRO A 249 7.34 2.16 3.51
N HIS A 250 6.12 1.66 3.35
CA HIS A 250 5.33 1.73 2.11
C HIS A 250 5.13 3.18 1.60
N HIS A 251 4.47 4.04 2.36
CA HIS A 251 4.20 5.43 1.95
C HIS A 251 5.48 6.28 1.87
N GLU A 252 6.50 5.97 2.69
CA GLU A 252 7.81 6.59 2.57
C GLU A 252 8.46 6.31 1.21
N CYS A 253 8.38 5.05 0.75
CA CYS A 253 8.86 4.64 -0.56
C CYS A 253 8.07 5.31 -1.69
N GLU A 254 6.75 5.46 -1.55
CA GLU A 254 5.93 6.16 -2.54
C GLU A 254 6.29 7.65 -2.65
N ILE A 255 6.59 8.33 -1.52
CA ILE A 255 7.11 9.70 -1.55
C ILE A 255 8.41 9.78 -2.34
N ALA A 256 9.35 8.86 -2.06
CA ALA A 256 10.64 8.84 -2.73
C ALA A 256 10.50 8.59 -4.24
N GLN A 257 9.64 7.65 -4.64
CA GLN A 257 9.33 7.37 -6.04
C GLN A 257 8.67 8.58 -6.73
N GLY A 258 7.61 9.14 -6.15
CA GLY A 258 6.88 10.27 -6.73
C GLY A 258 7.73 11.53 -6.85
N LYS A 259 8.50 11.88 -5.82
CA LYS A 259 9.45 12.98 -5.88
C LYS A 259 10.60 12.70 -6.86
N GLY A 260 11.07 11.46 -6.90
CA GLY A 260 12.11 11.04 -7.84
C GLY A 260 11.67 11.18 -9.28
N CYS A 261 10.45 10.82 -9.63
CA CYS A 261 9.90 10.95 -10.96
C CYS A 261 9.58 12.41 -11.33
N ASN A 262 8.90 13.14 -10.44
CA ASN A 262 8.25 14.41 -10.80
C ASN A 262 8.89 15.64 -10.17
N GLY A 263 9.86 15.47 -9.26
CA GLY A 263 10.52 16.58 -8.55
C GLY A 263 9.64 17.28 -7.51
N ILE A 264 8.39 16.85 -7.34
CA ILE A 264 7.41 17.41 -6.38
C ILE A 264 6.84 16.32 -5.47
N SER A 265 6.37 16.72 -4.28
CA SER A 265 5.65 15.78 -3.40
C SER A 265 4.39 15.26 -4.10
N PRO A 266 4.19 13.93 -4.19
CA PRO A 266 3.04 13.39 -4.90
C PRO A 266 1.71 13.68 -4.19
N VAL A 267 1.77 13.99 -2.90
CA VAL A 267 0.57 14.11 -2.06
C VAL A 267 0.65 15.34 -1.16
N LYS A 268 -0.44 16.08 -1.06
CA LYS A 268 -0.54 17.24 -0.18
C LYS A 268 -0.81 16.86 1.28
N TYR A 269 -1.70 15.88 1.51
CA TYR A 269 -2.12 15.46 2.86
C TYR A 269 -2.00 13.95 3.02
N TRP A 270 -1.11 13.51 3.89
CA TRP A 270 -0.96 12.12 4.27
C TRP A 270 -1.81 11.81 5.50
N MET A 271 -2.68 10.83 5.40
CA MET A 271 -3.61 10.46 6.48
C MET A 271 -3.48 8.99 6.85
N HIS A 272 -3.37 8.69 8.15
CA HIS A 272 -3.20 7.32 8.62
C HIS A 272 -4.23 6.96 9.68
N ALA A 273 -4.89 5.83 9.48
CA ALA A 273 -5.76 5.23 10.49
C ALA A 273 -4.93 4.47 11.53
N ASN A 274 -5.16 4.73 12.81
CA ASN A 274 -4.52 3.98 13.88
C ASN A 274 -4.90 2.49 13.84
N MET A 275 -3.97 1.65 14.27
CA MET A 275 -4.20 0.21 14.38
C MET A 275 -5.30 -0.11 15.38
N LEU A 276 -6.12 -1.10 15.06
CA LEU A 276 -6.99 -1.75 16.03
C LEU A 276 -6.16 -2.73 16.85
N THR A 277 -6.25 -2.62 18.17
CA THR A 277 -5.58 -3.52 19.10
C THR A 277 -6.59 -4.42 19.81
N MET A 278 -6.17 -5.63 20.15
CA MET A 278 -6.91 -6.54 21.00
C MET A 278 -6.01 -6.87 22.21
N ASN A 279 -6.51 -6.61 23.42
CA ASN A 279 -5.73 -6.76 24.67
C ASN A 279 -4.39 -5.98 24.63
N GLY A 280 -4.38 -4.78 24.07
CA GLY A 280 -3.18 -3.95 23.94
C GLY A 280 -2.18 -4.38 22.86
N GLN A 281 -2.44 -5.50 22.19
CA GLN A 281 -1.59 -6.01 21.10
C GLN A 281 -2.21 -5.70 19.73
N ARG A 282 -1.36 -5.43 18.74
CA ARG A 282 -1.77 -5.22 17.36
C ARG A 282 -2.55 -6.43 16.84
N MET A 283 -3.66 -6.16 16.14
CA MET A 283 -4.37 -7.17 15.40
C MET A 283 -3.56 -7.63 14.18
N SER A 284 -3.23 -8.92 14.11
CA SER A 284 -2.42 -9.49 13.03
C SER A 284 -2.70 -10.99 12.87
N LYS A 285 -2.78 -11.44 11.61
CA LYS A 285 -2.93 -12.86 11.28
C LYS A 285 -1.69 -13.68 11.62
N SER A 286 -0.49 -13.12 11.44
CA SER A 286 0.78 -13.83 11.72
C SER A 286 0.94 -14.19 13.20
N THR A 287 0.30 -13.46 14.10
CA THR A 287 0.31 -13.73 15.55
C THR A 287 -0.92 -14.47 16.03
N GLY A 288 -1.89 -14.78 15.15
CA GLY A 288 -3.18 -15.36 15.54
C GLY A 288 -4.11 -14.40 16.30
N ASN A 289 -3.69 -13.15 16.53
CA ASN A 289 -4.43 -12.14 17.28
C ASN A 289 -5.30 -11.29 16.33
N TYR A 290 -6.39 -11.86 15.83
CA TYR A 290 -7.31 -11.14 14.93
C TYR A 290 -8.73 -11.69 15.02
N ILE A 291 -9.68 -10.88 14.59
CA ILE A 291 -11.10 -11.22 14.49
C ILE A 291 -11.52 -10.97 13.03
N LEU A 292 -12.19 -11.94 12.44
CA LEU A 292 -12.77 -11.80 11.12
C LEU A 292 -14.13 -11.08 11.19
N PRO A 293 -14.48 -10.26 10.19
CA PRO A 293 -15.74 -9.51 10.19
C PRO A 293 -16.98 -10.37 10.35
N HIS A 294 -17.00 -11.58 9.76
CA HIS A 294 -18.13 -12.49 9.89
C HIS A 294 -18.33 -12.98 11.34
N GLN A 295 -17.24 -13.17 12.10
CA GLN A 295 -17.29 -13.58 13.50
C GLN A 295 -17.93 -12.51 14.40
N LEU A 296 -17.66 -11.22 14.11
CA LEU A 296 -18.35 -10.11 14.77
C LEU A 296 -19.85 -10.12 14.47
N ILE A 297 -20.21 -10.36 13.21
CA ILE A 297 -21.60 -10.28 12.73
C ILE A 297 -22.41 -11.50 13.18
N SER A 298 -21.83 -12.71 13.19
CA SER A 298 -22.52 -13.94 13.62
C SER A 298 -22.50 -14.16 15.14
N GLY A 299 -21.52 -13.56 15.83
CA GLY A 299 -21.25 -13.84 17.24
C GLY A 299 -20.53 -15.18 17.48
N GLU A 300 -20.13 -15.89 16.43
CA GLU A 300 -19.39 -17.16 16.49
C GLU A 300 -17.90 -16.94 16.80
N ASN A 301 -17.62 -16.51 18.02
CA ASN A 301 -16.28 -16.18 18.48
C ASN A 301 -16.22 -16.21 20.01
N ASP A 302 -15.12 -16.68 20.57
CA ASP A 302 -14.90 -16.76 22.03
C ASP A 302 -14.82 -15.39 22.74
N PHE A 303 -14.71 -14.29 21.97
CA PHE A 303 -14.61 -12.93 22.51
C PHE A 303 -15.97 -12.21 22.60
N PHE A 304 -17.02 -12.74 21.97
CA PHE A 304 -18.33 -12.10 21.91
C PHE A 304 -19.42 -13.00 22.50
N GLU A 305 -20.22 -12.45 23.41
CA GLU A 305 -21.38 -13.15 23.98
C GLU A 305 -22.61 -13.19 23.04
N LYS A 306 -22.60 -12.35 22.01
CA LYS A 306 -23.70 -12.18 21.05
C LYS A 306 -23.23 -11.56 19.73
N PRO A 307 -23.99 -11.72 18.63
CA PRO A 307 -23.74 -11.04 17.37
C PRO A 307 -23.88 -9.52 17.51
N PHE A 308 -23.10 -8.79 16.69
CA PHE A 308 -23.14 -7.35 16.60
C PHE A 308 -23.49 -6.90 15.18
N HIS A 309 -24.34 -5.88 15.07
CA HIS A 309 -24.59 -5.26 13.80
C HIS A 309 -23.35 -4.46 13.36
N PRO A 310 -22.92 -4.54 12.08
CA PRO A 310 -21.69 -3.88 11.61
C PRO A 310 -21.62 -2.37 11.79
N THR A 311 -22.78 -1.70 11.96
CA THR A 311 -22.87 -0.25 12.14
C THR A 311 -22.96 0.19 13.60
N VAL A 312 -22.88 -0.74 14.55
CA VAL A 312 -22.83 -0.52 15.99
C VAL A 312 -21.42 -0.73 16.51
#